data_949e1b9dae29a583098b5716909c98c7
#
_entry.id   949e1b9dae29a583098b5716909c98c7
#
_cell.length_a   1.000
_cell.length_b   1.000
_cell.length_c   1.000
_cell.angle_alpha   90.00
_cell.angle_beta   90.00
_cell.angle_gamma   90.00
#
_symmetry.space_group_name_H-M   'P 1'
#
loop_
_entity.id
_entity.type
_entity.pdbx_description
1 polymer ?
#
loop_
_entity_poly.entity_id
_entity_poly.type
_entity_poly.pdbx_seq_one_letter_code
_entity_poly.pdbx_strand_id
1 'polypeptide(L)'
;VTGAGTTWVNTGELFVGSLGDATLDILAGATVSNGSAVIGRHSTSSVTVSGTDSSWTTGALLVGGDRSDTSSSVAGNGTLDILAGATVNGTSAVLGDSTDSEGTVNVDGTGSLWSLTNSVSVGGLGEGTVNITNGGKITSTGGLIGHEASGSGLVTISGDGSLWQNT
;
A
#
# COMPACT_ATOMS: atom_id res chain seq x y z
N VAL A 1 8.79 9.89 -9.86
CA VAL A 1 7.88 10.84 -10.52
C VAL A 1 7.74 12.04 -9.61
N THR A 2 8.09 13.24 -10.06
CA THR A 2 8.13 14.41 -9.18
C THR A 2 7.71 15.70 -9.91
N GLY A 3 7.06 16.60 -9.16
CA GLY A 3 6.65 17.93 -9.63
C GLY A 3 5.18 18.01 -10.06
N ALA A 4 4.57 19.17 -9.75
CA ALA A 4 3.18 19.44 -10.10
C ALA A 4 2.93 19.31 -11.62
N GLY A 5 1.87 18.59 -11.99
CA GLY A 5 1.53 18.33 -13.40
C GLY A 5 2.32 17.17 -14.04
N THR A 6 3.32 16.61 -13.37
CA THR A 6 3.99 15.39 -13.85
C THR A 6 3.07 14.20 -13.67
N THR A 7 2.82 13.45 -14.75
CA THR A 7 1.88 12.33 -14.75
C THR A 7 2.51 11.10 -15.40
N TRP A 8 2.32 9.93 -14.76
CA TRP A 8 2.62 8.63 -15.34
C TRP A 8 1.34 7.79 -15.38
N VAL A 9 0.93 7.38 -16.58
CA VAL A 9 -0.26 6.55 -16.80
C VAL A 9 0.19 5.18 -17.33
N ASN A 10 -0.16 4.14 -16.60
CA ASN A 10 0.00 2.74 -16.98
C ASN A 10 -1.39 2.08 -16.90
N THR A 11 -1.90 1.49 -17.97
CA THR A 11 -3.22 0.86 -17.98
C THR A 11 -3.21 -0.58 -17.48
N GLY A 12 -2.03 -1.18 -17.39
CA GLY A 12 -1.83 -2.56 -16.93
C GLY A 12 -1.43 -2.63 -15.45
N GLU A 13 -0.90 -3.78 -15.08
CA GLU A 13 -0.34 -4.03 -13.77
C GLU A 13 1.02 -3.34 -13.60
N LEU A 14 1.27 -2.85 -12.40
CA LEU A 14 2.53 -2.23 -12.01
C LEU A 14 3.22 -3.11 -10.96
N PHE A 15 4.41 -3.63 -11.29
CA PHE A 15 5.27 -4.29 -10.31
C PHE A 15 6.35 -3.31 -9.85
N VAL A 16 6.37 -3.01 -8.56
CA VAL A 16 7.49 -2.33 -7.90
C VAL A 16 8.28 -3.41 -7.16
N GLY A 17 9.31 -3.93 -7.83
CA GLY A 17 10.08 -5.08 -7.38
C GLY A 17 9.38 -6.42 -7.62
N SER A 18 9.69 -7.06 -8.73
CA SER A 18 9.22 -8.43 -9.02
C SER A 18 10.17 -9.48 -8.45
N LEU A 19 11.41 -9.53 -8.95
CA LEU A 19 12.47 -10.41 -8.48
C LEU A 19 13.67 -9.64 -7.89
N GLY A 20 13.77 -8.36 -8.17
CA GLY A 20 14.82 -7.47 -7.65
C GLY A 20 14.20 -6.28 -6.93
N ASP A 21 14.93 -5.74 -5.95
CA ASP A 21 14.50 -4.61 -5.14
C ASP A 21 14.23 -3.36 -5.99
N ALA A 22 13.16 -2.64 -5.67
CA ALA A 22 12.77 -1.45 -6.40
C ALA A 22 12.17 -0.37 -5.48
N THR A 23 12.29 0.86 -5.91
CA THR A 23 11.68 2.01 -5.25
C THR A 23 10.92 2.86 -6.26
N LEU A 24 9.73 3.29 -5.91
CA LEU A 24 8.94 4.27 -6.66
C LEU A 24 8.59 5.45 -5.76
N ASP A 25 9.05 6.64 -6.15
CA ASP A 25 8.70 7.90 -5.47
C ASP A 25 7.73 8.73 -6.32
N ILE A 26 6.62 9.18 -5.71
CA ILE A 26 5.59 10.05 -6.28
C ILE A 26 5.52 11.29 -5.40
N LEU A 27 6.14 12.36 -5.83
CA LEU A 27 6.45 13.51 -4.97
C LEU A 27 6.01 14.84 -5.56
N ALA A 28 5.82 15.82 -4.67
CA ALA A 28 5.67 17.24 -5.04
C ALA A 28 4.54 17.50 -6.06
N GLY A 29 3.38 16.91 -5.86
CA GLY A 29 2.19 17.10 -6.69
C GLY A 29 2.18 16.28 -7.99
N ALA A 30 3.02 15.26 -8.10
CA ALA A 30 2.99 14.33 -9.23
C ALA A 30 1.87 13.29 -9.09
N THR A 31 1.45 12.73 -10.21
CA THR A 31 0.38 11.73 -10.24
C THR A 31 0.81 10.46 -10.98
N VAL A 32 0.44 9.31 -10.43
CA VAL A 32 0.61 8.00 -11.07
C VAL A 32 -0.72 7.28 -11.10
N SER A 33 -1.01 6.58 -12.20
CA SER A 33 -2.18 5.70 -12.29
C SER A 33 -1.86 4.39 -12.98
N ASN A 34 -2.45 3.29 -12.49
CA ASN A 34 -2.30 1.95 -13.09
C ASN A 34 -3.52 1.07 -12.81
N GLY A 35 -3.60 -0.07 -13.47
CA GLY A 35 -4.71 -1.03 -13.31
C GLY A 35 -4.68 -1.73 -11.96
N SER A 36 -3.62 -2.47 -11.66
CA SER A 36 -3.36 -3.11 -10.36
C SER A 36 -1.89 -2.96 -10.01
N ALA A 37 -1.51 -3.18 -8.76
CA ALA A 37 -0.10 -3.08 -8.37
C ALA A 37 0.32 -4.13 -7.35
N VAL A 38 1.59 -4.51 -7.44
CA VAL A 38 2.29 -5.34 -6.45
C VAL A 38 3.57 -4.62 -6.01
N ILE A 39 3.75 -4.43 -4.72
CA ILE A 39 4.97 -3.89 -4.11
C ILE A 39 5.69 -5.04 -3.42
N GLY A 40 6.92 -5.36 -3.86
CA GLY A 40 7.72 -6.44 -3.28
C GLY A 40 7.10 -7.81 -3.51
N ARG A 41 7.05 -8.27 -4.76
CA ARG A 41 6.50 -9.57 -5.11
C ARG A 41 7.36 -10.71 -4.56
N HIS A 42 8.65 -10.72 -4.89
CA HIS A 42 9.70 -11.63 -4.41
C HIS A 42 10.98 -10.85 -4.09
N SER A 43 10.85 -9.67 -3.51
CA SER A 43 11.93 -8.71 -3.30
C SER A 43 11.59 -7.79 -2.14
N THR A 44 12.53 -6.96 -1.70
CA THR A 44 12.26 -5.88 -0.74
C THR A 44 12.09 -4.57 -1.51
N SER A 45 10.88 -4.03 -1.49
CA SER A 45 10.57 -2.87 -2.33
C SER A 45 9.63 -1.88 -1.65
N SER A 46 9.68 -0.63 -2.11
CA SER A 46 8.90 0.44 -1.51
C SER A 46 8.28 1.39 -2.51
N VAL A 47 7.13 1.95 -2.13
CA VAL A 47 6.51 3.09 -2.80
C VAL A 47 6.31 4.20 -1.79
N THR A 48 6.76 5.42 -2.13
CA THR A 48 6.51 6.63 -1.34
C THR A 48 5.63 7.58 -2.14
N VAL A 49 4.47 7.96 -1.58
CA VAL A 49 3.63 9.03 -2.11
C VAL A 49 3.63 10.16 -1.08
N SER A 50 4.23 11.30 -1.42
CA SER A 50 4.46 12.35 -0.44
C SER A 50 4.26 13.75 -1.00
N GLY A 51 3.67 14.60 -0.17
CA GLY A 51 3.38 16.00 -0.46
C GLY A 51 1.96 16.24 -0.94
N THR A 52 1.45 17.42 -0.63
CA THR A 52 0.12 17.86 -1.07
C THR A 52 -0.02 17.71 -2.58
N ASP A 53 -1.19 17.28 -3.05
CA ASP A 53 -1.52 17.01 -4.46
C ASP A 53 -0.76 15.84 -5.10
N SER A 54 0.19 15.20 -4.40
CA SER A 54 0.75 13.92 -4.86
C SER A 54 -0.28 12.82 -4.76
N SER A 55 -0.49 12.07 -5.85
CA SER A 55 -1.50 11.02 -5.85
C SER A 55 -1.09 9.78 -6.63
N TRP A 56 -1.51 8.64 -6.10
CA TRP A 56 -1.43 7.36 -6.79
C TRP A 56 -2.82 6.71 -6.86
N THR A 57 -3.27 6.39 -8.08
CA THR A 57 -4.52 5.67 -8.30
C THR A 57 -4.21 4.28 -8.86
N THR A 58 -4.66 3.25 -8.17
CA THR A 58 -4.47 1.85 -8.57
C THR A 58 -5.78 1.06 -8.40
N GLY A 59 -5.87 -0.11 -8.98
CA GLY A 59 -6.95 -1.05 -8.68
C GLY A 59 -6.67 -1.84 -7.40
N ALA A 60 -6.61 -3.16 -7.50
CA ALA A 60 -6.17 -4.01 -6.39
C ALA A 60 -4.68 -3.78 -6.10
N LEU A 61 -4.32 -3.75 -4.81
CA LEU A 61 -2.96 -3.54 -4.35
C LEU A 61 -2.51 -4.70 -3.46
N LEU A 62 -1.38 -5.31 -3.82
CA LEU A 62 -0.67 -6.24 -2.96
C LEU A 62 0.58 -5.55 -2.39
N VAL A 63 0.78 -5.64 -1.09
CA VAL A 63 1.95 -5.11 -0.40
C VAL A 63 2.63 -6.25 0.34
N GLY A 64 3.77 -6.70 -0.19
CA GLY A 64 4.47 -7.88 0.30
C GLY A 64 3.87 -9.19 -0.19
N GLY A 65 4.55 -9.82 -1.15
CA GLY A 65 4.16 -11.10 -1.73
C GLY A 65 3.06 -11.04 -2.78
N ASP A 66 2.88 -12.14 -3.45
CA ASP A 66 1.79 -12.41 -4.39
C ASP A 66 1.55 -13.94 -4.39
N ARG A 67 0.51 -14.38 -3.70
CA ARG A 67 0.17 -15.82 -3.59
C ARG A 67 -0.18 -16.47 -4.93
N SER A 68 -0.51 -15.70 -5.95
CA SER A 68 -0.81 -16.22 -7.28
C SER A 68 0.45 -16.59 -8.06
N ASP A 69 1.61 -16.06 -7.65
CA ASP A 69 2.88 -16.35 -8.28
C ASP A 69 3.71 -17.35 -7.45
N THR A 70 3.84 -18.55 -7.97
CA THR A 70 4.65 -19.62 -7.40
C THR A 70 6.00 -19.78 -8.09
N SER A 71 6.42 -18.80 -8.89
CA SER A 71 7.66 -18.85 -9.67
C SER A 71 8.94 -18.71 -8.83
N SER A 72 8.81 -18.21 -7.60
CA SER A 72 9.91 -18.02 -6.67
C SER A 72 9.54 -18.51 -5.27
N SER A 73 10.50 -19.04 -4.54
CA SER A 73 10.39 -19.38 -3.12
C SER A 73 10.80 -18.21 -2.20
N VAL A 74 11.15 -17.07 -2.77
CA VAL A 74 11.55 -15.89 -1.99
C VAL A 74 10.30 -15.14 -1.56
N ALA A 75 10.19 -14.91 -0.25
CA ALA A 75 9.14 -14.07 0.30
C ALA A 75 9.31 -12.62 -0.17
N GLY A 76 8.20 -11.95 -0.41
CA GLY A 76 8.21 -10.56 -0.83
C GLY A 76 7.94 -9.62 0.34
N ASN A 77 8.74 -8.55 0.46
CA ASN A 77 8.56 -7.52 1.48
C ASN A 77 8.22 -6.19 0.80
N GLY A 78 7.03 -5.68 1.08
CA GLY A 78 6.53 -4.45 0.49
C GLY A 78 6.30 -3.37 1.54
N THR A 79 6.62 -2.11 1.20
CA THR A 79 6.28 -0.95 2.02
C THR A 79 5.59 0.12 1.17
N LEU A 80 4.48 0.65 1.66
CA LEU A 80 3.81 1.82 1.10
C LEU A 80 3.77 2.93 2.14
N ASP A 81 4.38 4.06 1.81
CA ASP A 81 4.36 5.28 2.63
C ASP A 81 3.46 6.34 1.99
N ILE A 82 2.47 6.84 2.72
CA ILE A 82 1.54 7.91 2.30
C ILE A 82 1.70 9.06 3.28
N LEU A 83 2.41 10.10 2.85
CA LEU A 83 2.96 11.11 3.74
C LEU A 83 2.60 12.54 3.32
N ALA A 84 2.64 13.45 4.30
CA ALA A 84 2.61 14.89 4.05
C ALA A 84 1.43 15.38 3.17
N GLY A 85 0.24 14.81 3.39
CA GLY A 85 -0.98 15.22 2.70
C GLY A 85 -1.21 14.56 1.33
N ALA A 86 -0.46 13.52 0.99
CA ALA A 86 -0.64 12.76 -0.24
C ALA A 86 -1.86 11.81 -0.19
N THR A 87 -2.31 11.38 -1.35
CA THR A 87 -3.47 10.49 -1.48
C THR A 87 -3.14 9.24 -2.30
N VAL A 88 -3.55 8.08 -1.79
CA VAL A 88 -3.57 6.82 -2.57
C VAL A 88 -5.01 6.35 -2.67
N ASN A 89 -5.47 6.08 -3.90
CA ASN A 89 -6.81 5.57 -4.18
C ASN A 89 -6.71 4.15 -4.77
N GLY A 90 -7.54 3.24 -4.27
CA GLY A 90 -7.55 1.86 -4.76
C GLY A 90 -8.92 1.21 -4.66
N THR A 91 -8.98 -0.06 -5.09
CA THR A 91 -10.20 -0.86 -4.91
C THR A 91 -10.13 -1.70 -3.65
N SER A 92 -9.11 -2.51 -3.50
CA SER A 92 -8.87 -3.37 -2.34
C SER A 92 -7.37 -3.51 -2.08
N ALA A 93 -7.00 -3.99 -0.92
CA ALA A 93 -5.60 -4.27 -0.63
C ALA A 93 -5.42 -5.52 0.24
N VAL A 94 -4.29 -6.20 0.02
CA VAL A 94 -3.80 -7.27 0.89
C VAL A 94 -2.35 -6.98 1.25
N LEU A 95 -2.05 -7.04 2.54
CA LEU A 95 -0.72 -6.89 3.10
C LEU A 95 -0.23 -8.26 3.57
N GLY A 96 0.98 -8.66 3.17
CA GLY A 96 1.50 -9.99 3.45
C GLY A 96 0.67 -11.06 2.73
N ASP A 97 0.61 -11.02 1.40
CA ASP A 97 -0.29 -11.89 0.63
C ASP A 97 0.19 -13.34 0.53
N SER A 98 1.48 -13.59 0.62
CA SER A 98 2.07 -14.94 0.61
C SER A 98 2.61 -15.33 1.98
N THR A 99 2.83 -16.63 2.22
CA THR A 99 3.52 -17.13 3.41
C THR A 99 4.93 -16.51 3.51
N ASP A 100 5.34 -16.16 4.71
CA ASP A 100 6.63 -15.53 5.04
C ASP A 100 6.86 -14.14 4.40
N SER A 101 5.86 -13.57 3.73
CA SER A 101 5.94 -12.21 3.20
C SER A 101 5.52 -11.16 4.24
N GLU A 102 6.05 -9.94 4.08
CA GLU A 102 5.75 -8.81 4.96
C GLU A 102 5.20 -7.64 4.14
N GLY A 103 4.03 -7.13 4.54
CA GLY A 103 3.44 -5.93 3.95
C GLY A 103 3.26 -4.83 4.99
N THR A 104 3.83 -3.66 4.74
CA THR A 104 3.69 -2.51 5.65
C THR A 104 3.07 -1.32 4.91
N VAL A 105 2.07 -0.69 5.53
CA VAL A 105 1.51 0.59 5.05
C VAL A 105 1.56 1.60 6.18
N ASN A 106 2.17 2.76 5.89
CA ASN A 106 2.21 3.91 6.78
C ASN A 106 1.39 5.05 6.18
N VAL A 107 0.43 5.59 6.94
CA VAL A 107 -0.35 6.78 6.57
C VAL A 107 -0.10 7.83 7.63
N ASP A 108 0.79 8.78 7.33
CA ASP A 108 1.27 9.74 8.31
C ASP A 108 1.01 11.18 7.89
N GLY A 109 0.56 11.97 8.85
CA GLY A 109 0.38 13.41 8.71
C GLY A 109 -1.01 13.82 8.27
N THR A 110 -1.40 15.02 8.71
CA THR A 110 -2.68 15.63 8.35
C THR A 110 -2.84 15.75 6.83
N GLY A 111 -3.98 15.30 6.31
CA GLY A 111 -4.29 15.29 4.88
C GLY A 111 -3.84 14.03 4.15
N SER A 112 -2.95 13.20 4.72
CA SER A 112 -2.57 11.92 4.14
C SER A 112 -3.77 10.96 4.18
N LEU A 113 -4.10 10.37 3.01
CA LEU A 113 -5.30 9.56 2.84
C LEU A 113 -5.02 8.30 2.01
N TRP A 114 -5.41 7.16 2.55
CA TRP A 114 -5.56 5.93 1.77
C TRP A 114 -7.05 5.61 1.61
N SER A 115 -7.57 5.72 0.40
CA SER A 115 -8.99 5.53 0.11
C SER A 115 -9.22 4.28 -0.73
N LEU A 116 -10.00 3.34 -0.21
CA LEU A 116 -10.32 2.09 -0.87
C LEU A 116 -11.84 1.93 -1.00
N THR A 117 -12.29 1.47 -2.16
CA THR A 117 -13.73 1.24 -2.41
C THR A 117 -14.22 -0.12 -1.90
N ASN A 118 -13.28 -1.02 -1.54
CA ASN A 118 -13.54 -2.31 -0.92
C ASN A 118 -12.72 -2.47 0.37
N SER A 119 -12.46 -3.71 0.78
CA SER A 119 -11.78 -4.04 2.03
C SER A 119 -10.25 -3.97 1.96
N VAL A 120 -9.65 -3.83 3.15
CA VAL A 120 -8.22 -4.06 3.42
C VAL A 120 -8.07 -5.34 4.21
N SER A 121 -7.16 -6.23 3.78
CA SER A 121 -6.71 -7.38 4.55
C SER A 121 -5.28 -7.11 5.06
N VAL A 122 -5.13 -7.05 6.37
CA VAL A 122 -3.86 -6.82 7.06
C VAL A 122 -3.37 -8.14 7.61
N GLY A 123 -2.35 -8.73 6.97
CA GLY A 123 -1.93 -10.11 7.19
C GLY A 123 -2.84 -11.09 6.44
N GLY A 124 -2.53 -11.34 5.17
CA GLY A 124 -3.15 -12.37 4.36
C GLY A 124 -2.70 -13.75 4.82
N LEU A 125 -1.73 -14.35 4.14
CA LEU A 125 -1.02 -15.57 4.57
C LEU A 125 0.26 -15.27 5.35
N GLY A 126 0.85 -14.09 5.15
CA GLY A 126 2.05 -13.56 5.79
C GLY A 126 1.74 -12.50 6.85
N GLU A 127 2.69 -11.59 7.07
CA GLU A 127 2.59 -10.54 8.05
C GLU A 127 2.13 -9.21 7.41
N GLY A 128 1.12 -8.59 8.01
CA GLY A 128 0.63 -7.27 7.60
C GLY A 128 0.73 -6.26 8.73
N THR A 129 1.22 -5.06 8.43
CA THR A 129 1.27 -3.96 9.39
C THR A 129 0.67 -2.69 8.79
N VAL A 130 -0.20 -2.03 9.53
CA VAL A 130 -0.75 -0.72 9.19
C VAL A 130 -0.50 0.24 10.33
N ASN A 131 0.15 1.36 10.03
CA ASN A 131 0.37 2.46 10.96
C ASN A 131 -0.36 3.72 10.45
N ILE A 132 -1.28 4.26 11.24
CA ILE A 132 -1.99 5.50 10.95
C ILE A 132 -1.62 6.51 12.04
N THR A 133 -0.88 7.55 11.66
CA THR A 133 -0.29 8.46 12.63
C THR A 133 -0.49 9.93 12.26
N ASN A 134 -0.45 10.80 13.28
CA ASN A 134 -0.41 12.26 13.12
C ASN A 134 -1.51 12.86 12.22
N GLY A 135 -2.73 12.31 12.29
CA GLY A 135 -3.87 12.79 11.51
C GLY A 135 -4.02 12.12 10.13
N GLY A 136 -3.24 11.08 9.84
CA GLY A 136 -3.44 10.24 8.66
C GLY A 136 -4.78 9.50 8.68
N LYS A 137 -5.31 9.15 7.51
CA LYS A 137 -6.62 8.52 7.40
C LYS A 137 -6.64 7.36 6.42
N ILE A 138 -7.43 6.33 6.78
CA ILE A 138 -7.81 5.24 5.87
C ILE A 138 -9.34 5.21 5.78
N THR A 139 -9.88 5.03 4.58
CA THR A 139 -11.30 4.74 4.32
C THR A 139 -11.42 3.44 3.53
N SER A 140 -12.34 2.56 3.94
CA SER A 140 -12.61 1.28 3.27
C SER A 140 -14.02 0.80 3.59
N THR A 141 -14.51 -0.24 2.92
CA THR A 141 -15.81 -0.87 3.29
C THR A 141 -15.65 -1.93 4.38
N GLY A 142 -14.43 -2.38 4.65
CA GLY A 142 -14.14 -3.37 5.69
C GLY A 142 -12.65 -3.51 5.94
N GLY A 143 -12.32 -4.02 7.12
CA GLY A 143 -10.96 -4.36 7.53
C GLY A 143 -10.92 -5.79 8.06
N LEU A 144 -9.96 -6.57 7.60
CA LEU A 144 -9.66 -7.92 8.05
C LEU A 144 -8.25 -7.90 8.64
N ILE A 145 -8.08 -8.34 9.86
CA ILE A 145 -6.78 -8.34 10.55
C ILE A 145 -6.47 -9.79 10.93
N GLY A 146 -5.35 -10.34 10.38
CA GLY A 146 -5.03 -11.76 10.52
C GLY A 146 -6.10 -12.63 9.82
N HIS A 147 -6.27 -12.46 8.51
CA HIS A 147 -7.41 -13.01 7.77
C HIS A 147 -7.30 -14.53 7.56
N GLU A 148 -6.15 -15.01 7.17
CA GLU A 148 -5.91 -16.43 6.90
C GLU A 148 -5.27 -17.13 8.11
N ALA A 149 -5.30 -18.46 8.14
CA ALA A 149 -4.84 -19.25 9.30
C ALA A 149 -3.36 -19.03 9.67
N SER A 150 -2.49 -18.71 8.71
CA SER A 150 -1.09 -18.38 8.93
C SER A 150 -0.83 -16.89 8.99
N GLY A 151 -1.81 -16.05 8.67
CA GLY A 151 -1.67 -14.61 8.59
C GLY A 151 -1.56 -13.94 9.96
N SER A 152 -0.70 -12.95 10.06
CA SER A 152 -0.54 -12.10 11.24
C SER A 152 -0.77 -10.64 10.86
N GLY A 153 -1.65 -9.95 11.57
CA GLY A 153 -1.99 -8.56 11.29
C GLY A 153 -1.77 -7.66 12.50
N LEU A 154 -1.14 -6.50 12.28
CA LEU A 154 -0.98 -5.45 13.28
C LEU A 154 -1.51 -4.13 12.72
N VAL A 155 -2.39 -3.47 13.49
CA VAL A 155 -2.86 -2.11 13.16
C VAL A 155 -2.60 -1.20 14.34
N THR A 156 -1.92 -0.09 14.09
CA THR A 156 -1.66 0.96 15.07
C THR A 156 -2.29 2.26 14.60
N ILE A 157 -3.13 2.88 15.42
CA ILE A 157 -3.73 4.19 15.15
C ILE A 157 -3.34 5.09 16.32
N SER A 158 -2.60 6.17 16.05
CA SER A 158 -2.13 7.08 17.07
C SER A 158 -1.95 8.51 16.58
N GLY A 159 -1.99 9.46 17.49
CA GLY A 159 -1.94 10.89 17.17
C GLY A 159 -3.31 11.49 16.84
N ASP A 160 -3.43 12.80 17.10
CA ASP A 160 -4.69 13.53 16.94
C ASP A 160 -5.19 13.48 15.49
N GLY A 161 -6.48 13.17 15.31
CA GLY A 161 -7.14 13.12 14.00
C GLY A 161 -6.85 11.88 13.16
N SER A 162 -6.02 10.95 13.64
CA SER A 162 -5.78 9.67 12.98
C SER A 162 -7.04 8.80 12.98
N LEU A 163 -7.38 8.19 11.84
CA LEU A 163 -8.66 7.50 11.68
C LEU A 163 -8.58 6.38 10.66
N TRP A 164 -9.15 5.22 10.99
CA TRP A 164 -9.59 4.24 10.01
C TRP A 164 -11.12 4.14 10.06
N GLN A 165 -11.78 4.50 8.96
CA GLN A 165 -13.22 4.50 8.83
C GLN A 165 -13.67 3.44 7.81
N ASN A 166 -14.53 2.54 8.24
CA ASN A 166 -15.27 1.61 7.38
C ASN A 166 -16.69 2.17 7.13
N THR A 167 -17.11 2.15 5.85
CA THR A 167 -18.39 2.73 5.40
C THR A 167 -19.26 1.72 4.69
#